data_38002e414903c82a40c4b3f918e57b15
#
_entry.id   38002e414903c82a40c4b3f918e57b15
#
_cell.length_a   1.000
_cell.length_b   1.000
_cell.length_c   1.000
_cell.angle_alpha   90.00
_cell.angle_beta   90.00
_cell.angle_gamma   90.00
#
_symmetry.space_group_name_H-M   'P 1'
#
loop_
_entity.id
_entity.type
_entity.pdbx_description
1 polymer ?
#
loop_
_entity_poly.entity_id
_entity_poly.type
_entity_poly.pdbx_seq_one_letter_code
_entity_poly.pdbx_strand_id
1 'polypeptide(L)'
;MRARTLFLTLAVLCLLPGTASAASSKFTIRGAGYGHGVGMSQYGAYGFALNGTGYRDILSHYYTGTAIGTHDPNRRVRVILQSTRGAASFTGAVRAGRRRLSPSRTYFVQRRGARVQLLSPRRKRMGTYPALRVTGRGGVVTLRGRAANGRTNGAYRGAIDFSPGAFSGVDAVNALTLDTYLRGVVPDESPPSWPIEALKAQAVAARTYAIATMKPTAGFDLYPDTRSQVYGGVAAEQASTNAAIAQTRGEVVTYNGAPVVTYFFSTSGGRTEDVENTPLGNEPRPWLKSVHDPYDDKSPRHRWGPIRLSLAQADRKLGSLVKGKFRGIEVVRRGRSPRIVEAEVIGTGGRTLVTGGQLRARLGLFDTWAFFTSITTGEEPAPEAPPVAPGPPTGGAEPHHGSAAYLRIRPVAIAGRVLPVLRSARVTVQRRDGTRWVDAGVARVRRGGRYSHTVTRPGLYRVRYHDEHGPAVRVR
;
A
#
# COMPACT_ATOMS: atom_id res chain seq x y z
N MET A 1 -81.85 16.14 41.40
CA MET A 1 -81.33 16.52 40.07
C MET A 1 -79.94 15.96 39.93
N ARG A 2 -79.76 14.89 39.16
CA ARG A 2 -78.46 14.24 38.94
C ARG A 2 -78.00 14.49 37.51
N ALA A 3 -76.90 15.26 37.34
CA ALA A 3 -76.26 15.52 36.04
C ALA A 3 -75.44 14.33 35.66
N ARG A 4 -75.66 13.77 34.43
CA ARG A 4 -74.83 12.73 33.82
C ARG A 4 -73.81 13.39 32.92
N THR A 5 -72.51 13.27 33.23
CA THR A 5 -71.38 13.70 32.42
C THR A 5 -71.05 12.60 31.45
N LEU A 6 -71.10 12.92 30.18
CA LEU A 6 -70.73 12.03 29.04
C LEU A 6 -69.23 12.19 28.75
N PHE A 7 -68.41 11.14 28.95
CA PHE A 7 -67.01 11.11 28.57
C PHE A 7 -66.89 10.65 27.09
N LEU A 8 -66.41 11.56 26.26
CA LEU A 8 -66.11 11.30 24.86
C LEU A 8 -64.59 10.86 24.81
N THR A 9 -64.31 9.58 24.61
CA THR A 9 -62.96 9.05 24.44
C THR A 9 -62.53 9.25 22.98
N LEU A 10 -61.62 10.21 22.75
CA LEU A 10 -60.98 10.45 21.48
C LEU A 10 -59.81 9.45 21.30
N ALA A 11 -60.00 8.45 20.46
CA ALA A 11 -58.93 7.53 20.09
C ALA A 11 -57.98 8.19 19.10
N VAL A 12 -56.81 8.65 19.58
CA VAL A 12 -55.71 9.12 18.73
C VAL A 12 -55.01 7.91 18.10
N LEU A 13 -55.26 7.68 16.83
CA LEU A 13 -54.58 6.69 16.04
C LEU A 13 -53.15 7.19 15.73
N CYS A 14 -52.15 6.81 16.53
CA CYS A 14 -50.73 7.07 16.25
C CYS A 14 -50.34 6.33 14.98
N LEU A 15 -50.28 7.01 13.87
CA LEU A 15 -49.55 6.59 12.67
C LEU A 15 -48.06 6.54 13.00
N LEU A 16 -47.53 5.37 13.40
CA LEU A 16 -46.10 5.14 13.46
C LEU A 16 -45.53 5.28 12.07
N PRO A 17 -44.57 6.18 11.84
CA PRO A 17 -43.86 6.23 10.55
C PRO A 17 -43.18 4.88 10.37
N GLY A 18 -43.50 4.20 9.26
CA GLY A 18 -42.82 2.99 8.87
C GLY A 18 -41.32 3.23 8.82
N THR A 19 -40.55 2.52 9.65
CA THR A 19 -39.10 2.60 9.65
C THR A 19 -38.60 2.17 8.28
N ALA A 20 -38.23 3.11 7.44
CA ALA A 20 -37.52 2.86 6.20
C ALA A 20 -36.30 2.01 6.52
N SER A 21 -36.22 0.80 5.96
CA SER A 21 -35.05 -0.07 6.12
C SER A 21 -33.83 0.70 5.63
N ALA A 22 -32.89 0.98 6.52
CA ALA A 22 -31.71 1.77 6.20
C ALA A 22 -30.96 1.13 5.04
N ALA A 23 -30.69 1.92 3.99
CA ALA A 23 -29.94 1.46 2.83
C ALA A 23 -28.58 0.89 3.27
N SER A 24 -28.35 -0.36 2.98
CA SER A 24 -27.13 -1.06 3.29
C SER A 24 -26.10 -0.85 2.18
N SER A 25 -24.82 -0.82 2.51
CA SER A 25 -23.77 -0.48 1.55
C SER A 25 -22.52 -1.34 1.70
N LYS A 26 -21.86 -1.63 0.57
CA LYS A 26 -20.62 -2.39 0.50
C LYS A 26 -19.66 -1.73 -0.48
N PHE A 27 -18.44 -1.50 -0.03
CA PHE A 27 -17.33 -1.05 -0.85
C PHE A 27 -16.26 -2.13 -0.85
N THR A 28 -15.96 -2.66 -2.03
CA THR A 28 -15.01 -3.77 -2.22
C THR A 28 -13.82 -3.27 -3.00
N ILE A 29 -12.61 -3.64 -2.54
CA ILE A 29 -11.35 -3.34 -3.18
C ILE A 29 -10.63 -4.65 -3.47
N ARG A 30 -10.19 -4.85 -4.72
CA ARG A 30 -9.31 -5.92 -5.17
C ARG A 30 -8.10 -5.32 -5.85
N GLY A 31 -6.99 -6.02 -5.88
CA GLY A 31 -5.83 -5.51 -6.57
C GLY A 31 -4.76 -6.55 -6.82
N ALA A 32 -3.63 -6.07 -7.33
CA ALA A 32 -2.45 -6.84 -7.67
C ALA A 32 -1.18 -6.07 -7.33
N GLY A 33 -0.09 -6.80 -7.09
CA GLY A 33 1.21 -6.20 -6.85
C GLY A 33 1.42 -5.68 -5.43
N TYR A 34 2.69 -5.38 -5.14
CA TYR A 34 3.12 -4.76 -3.88
C TYR A 34 4.36 -3.91 -4.11
N GLY A 35 4.21 -2.60 -3.99
CA GLY A 35 5.29 -1.64 -4.14
C GLY A 35 4.94 -0.44 -5.02
N HIS A 36 5.95 0.13 -5.67
CA HIS A 36 5.78 1.29 -6.57
C HIS A 36 5.65 0.91 -8.05
N GLY A 37 5.97 -0.34 -8.42
CA GLY A 37 5.78 -0.85 -9.76
C GLY A 37 6.90 -0.62 -10.76
N VAL A 38 7.93 0.16 -10.46
CA VAL A 38 8.97 0.59 -11.41
C VAL A 38 10.24 -0.25 -11.30
N GLY A 39 10.81 -0.67 -12.44
CA GLY A 39 12.05 -1.43 -12.50
C GLY A 39 11.87 -2.90 -12.11
N MET A 40 12.82 -3.49 -11.39
CA MET A 40 12.86 -4.93 -11.13
C MET A 40 11.83 -5.35 -10.04
N SER A 41 10.94 -6.28 -10.38
CA SER A 41 10.11 -7.01 -9.44
C SER A 41 10.96 -8.10 -8.77
N GLN A 42 11.06 -8.06 -7.43
CA GLN A 42 11.86 -9.04 -6.67
C GLN A 42 11.29 -10.46 -6.82
N TYR A 43 9.96 -10.62 -6.70
CA TYR A 43 9.30 -11.92 -6.93
C TYR A 43 9.32 -12.33 -8.40
N GLY A 44 9.34 -11.39 -9.35
CA GLY A 44 9.54 -11.69 -10.75
C GLY A 44 10.97 -12.21 -11.00
N ALA A 45 12.00 -11.55 -10.48
CA ALA A 45 13.39 -12.03 -10.54
C ALA A 45 13.54 -13.42 -9.90
N TYR A 46 12.87 -13.66 -8.76
CA TYR A 46 12.78 -14.99 -8.15
C TYR A 46 12.16 -16.02 -9.11
N GLY A 47 11.03 -15.70 -9.74
CA GLY A 47 10.35 -16.59 -10.67
C GLY A 47 11.18 -16.85 -11.93
N PHE A 48 11.83 -15.85 -12.51
CA PHE A 48 12.77 -16.02 -13.62
C PHE A 48 13.91 -16.97 -13.26
N ALA A 49 14.52 -16.77 -12.08
CA ALA A 49 15.62 -17.63 -11.62
C ALA A 49 15.18 -19.08 -11.38
N LEU A 50 13.96 -19.31 -10.88
CA LEU A 50 13.37 -20.65 -10.76
C LEU A 50 13.19 -21.34 -12.12
N ASN A 51 12.99 -20.57 -13.18
CA ASN A 51 12.89 -21.05 -14.56
C ASN A 51 14.25 -21.08 -15.30
N GLY A 52 15.38 -21.02 -14.56
CA GLY A 52 16.72 -21.15 -15.12
C GLY A 52 17.30 -19.91 -15.78
N THR A 53 16.65 -18.76 -15.65
CA THR A 53 17.15 -17.50 -16.23
C THR A 53 18.33 -16.95 -15.40
N GLY A 54 19.43 -16.60 -16.05
CA GLY A 54 20.60 -16.01 -15.42
C GLY A 54 20.36 -14.55 -15.00
N TYR A 55 21.07 -14.09 -13.96
CA TYR A 55 20.89 -12.73 -13.42
C TYR A 55 21.09 -11.60 -14.43
N ARG A 56 21.95 -11.78 -15.45
CA ARG A 56 22.18 -10.78 -16.50
C ARG A 56 20.95 -10.59 -17.38
N ASP A 57 20.30 -11.69 -17.74
CA ASP A 57 19.06 -11.68 -18.52
C ASP A 57 17.88 -11.14 -17.68
N ILE A 58 17.84 -11.47 -16.38
CA ILE A 58 16.87 -10.88 -15.44
C ILE A 58 17.02 -9.35 -15.40
N LEU A 59 18.24 -8.85 -15.26
CA LEU A 59 18.49 -7.41 -15.21
C LEU A 59 18.16 -6.71 -16.54
N SER A 60 18.53 -7.30 -17.68
CA SER A 60 18.25 -6.75 -19.01
C SER A 60 16.74 -6.74 -19.31
N HIS A 61 15.99 -7.71 -18.79
CA HIS A 61 14.54 -7.75 -18.90
C HIS A 61 13.87 -6.55 -18.21
N TYR A 62 14.27 -6.23 -16.95
CA TYR A 62 13.66 -5.17 -16.18
C TYR A 62 14.21 -3.78 -16.47
N TYR A 63 15.48 -3.68 -16.89
CA TYR A 63 16.15 -2.42 -17.21
C TYR A 63 16.48 -2.38 -18.70
N THR A 64 15.48 -2.02 -19.50
CA THR A 64 15.52 -2.12 -20.96
C THR A 64 16.62 -1.25 -21.56
N GLY A 65 17.34 -1.78 -22.55
CA GLY A 65 18.40 -1.05 -23.26
C GLY A 65 19.66 -0.77 -22.43
N THR A 66 19.82 -1.46 -21.30
CA THR A 66 21.02 -1.35 -20.45
C THR A 66 22.01 -2.48 -20.70
N ALA A 67 23.22 -2.29 -20.20
CA ALA A 67 24.29 -3.30 -20.19
C ALA A 67 24.85 -3.46 -18.77
N ILE A 68 25.51 -4.59 -18.52
CA ILE A 68 26.30 -4.77 -17.30
C ILE A 68 27.69 -4.15 -17.56
N GLY A 69 27.96 -3.09 -16.82
CA GLY A 69 29.28 -2.45 -16.77
C GLY A 69 30.01 -2.77 -15.46
N THR A 70 31.13 -2.12 -15.27
CA THR A 70 31.95 -2.26 -14.05
C THR A 70 32.15 -0.93 -13.35
N HIS A 71 32.29 -0.98 -12.04
CA HIS A 71 32.61 0.16 -11.19
C HIS A 71 33.69 -0.25 -10.19
N ASP A 72 34.41 0.73 -9.62
CA ASP A 72 35.42 0.46 -8.58
C ASP A 72 34.86 -0.38 -7.44
N PRO A 73 35.30 -1.65 -7.28
CA PRO A 73 34.80 -2.54 -6.24
C PRO A 73 35.20 -2.11 -4.81
N ASN A 74 36.16 -1.18 -4.70
CA ASN A 74 36.61 -0.61 -3.41
C ASN A 74 35.95 0.73 -3.10
N ARG A 75 34.99 1.17 -3.92
CA ARG A 75 34.21 2.41 -3.68
C ARG A 75 33.74 2.44 -2.24
N ARG A 76 34.03 3.51 -1.55
CA ARG A 76 33.58 3.73 -0.16
C ARG A 76 32.25 4.47 -0.15
N VAL A 77 31.43 4.11 0.85
CA VAL A 77 30.17 4.77 1.16
C VAL A 77 30.12 5.14 2.65
N ARG A 78 29.37 6.19 2.98
CA ARG A 78 29.14 6.68 4.32
C ARG A 78 27.64 6.65 4.62
N VAL A 79 27.23 5.84 5.58
CA VAL A 79 25.83 5.64 5.96
C VAL A 79 25.57 6.30 7.30
N ILE A 80 24.67 7.27 7.39
CA ILE A 80 24.30 7.87 8.67
C ILE A 80 23.51 6.85 9.51
N LEU A 81 24.04 6.45 10.65
CA LEU A 81 23.37 5.48 11.52
C LEU A 81 22.55 6.14 12.61
N GLN A 82 23.08 7.23 13.18
CA GLN A 82 22.46 7.86 14.33
C GLN A 82 22.81 9.34 14.36
N SER A 83 21.81 10.17 14.68
CA SER A 83 22.00 11.59 15.06
C SER A 83 21.40 11.75 16.46
N THR A 84 22.25 11.96 17.47
CA THR A 84 21.80 12.08 18.86
C THR A 84 21.81 13.54 19.32
N ARG A 85 20.92 13.91 20.23
CA ARG A 85 21.00 15.20 20.94
C ARG A 85 22.02 15.16 22.05
N GLY A 86 22.32 13.99 22.58
CA GLY A 86 23.32 13.78 23.67
C GLY A 86 24.59 13.08 23.18
N ALA A 87 25.20 12.32 24.05
CA ALA A 87 26.37 11.52 23.72
C ALA A 87 25.97 10.24 22.98
N ALA A 88 26.65 9.91 21.89
CA ALA A 88 26.65 8.58 21.30
C ALA A 88 27.53 7.63 22.13
N SER A 89 27.30 6.32 22.03
CA SER A 89 28.12 5.33 22.70
C SER A 89 28.35 4.09 21.85
N PHE A 90 29.49 3.41 22.09
CA PHE A 90 29.89 2.26 21.30
C PHE A 90 30.70 1.25 22.14
N THR A 91 30.75 0.00 21.65
CA THR A 91 31.57 -1.10 22.18
C THR A 91 32.25 -1.84 21.02
N GLY A 92 33.12 -2.82 21.33
CA GLY A 92 33.80 -3.62 20.30
C GLY A 92 34.99 -2.94 19.64
N ALA A 93 35.25 -1.67 19.96
CA ALA A 93 36.31 -0.91 19.35
C ALA A 93 37.67 -1.23 19.93
N VAL A 94 38.68 -1.36 19.08
CA VAL A 94 40.11 -1.49 19.46
C VAL A 94 40.90 -0.20 19.27
N ARG A 95 40.39 0.75 18.45
CA ARG A 95 41.00 2.05 18.22
C ARG A 95 39.97 3.16 18.12
N ALA A 96 40.31 4.33 18.61
CA ALA A 96 39.63 5.60 18.41
C ALA A 96 40.67 6.66 18.02
N GLY A 97 40.73 7.03 16.74
CA GLY A 97 41.84 7.75 16.17
C GLY A 97 43.14 6.97 16.36
N ARG A 98 44.17 7.59 16.98
CA ARG A 98 45.45 6.95 17.31
C ARG A 98 45.41 6.18 18.64
N ARG A 99 44.35 6.31 19.45
CA ARG A 99 44.26 5.76 20.81
C ARG A 99 43.80 4.30 20.78
N ARG A 100 44.50 3.43 21.49
CA ARG A 100 44.06 2.04 21.73
C ARG A 100 42.91 2.03 22.75
N LEU A 101 41.92 1.14 22.54
CA LEU A 101 40.78 0.91 23.40
C LEU A 101 40.65 -0.55 23.77
N SER A 102 39.94 -0.86 24.87
CA SER A 102 39.52 -2.20 25.23
C SER A 102 38.16 -2.51 24.58
N PRO A 103 38.03 -3.55 23.73
CA PRO A 103 36.80 -3.83 23.02
C PRO A 103 35.63 -4.26 23.94
N SER A 104 35.92 -4.73 25.15
CA SER A 104 34.89 -5.14 26.12
C SER A 104 34.23 -3.95 26.85
N ARG A 105 34.76 -2.75 26.70
CA ARG A 105 34.29 -1.56 27.43
C ARG A 105 33.39 -0.68 26.54
N THR A 106 32.44 0.02 27.19
CA THR A 106 31.62 1.04 26.55
C THR A 106 32.32 2.43 26.64
N TYR A 107 32.44 3.07 25.50
CA TYR A 107 32.96 4.43 25.39
C TYR A 107 31.86 5.35 24.89
N PHE A 108 32.04 6.65 25.14
CA PHE A 108 31.05 7.67 24.78
C PHE A 108 31.73 8.77 23.96
N VAL A 109 30.93 9.36 23.05
CA VAL A 109 31.32 10.53 22.27
C VAL A 109 30.27 11.59 22.47
N GLN A 110 30.68 12.78 22.92
CA GLN A 110 29.81 13.94 23.07
C GLN A 110 30.30 15.11 22.24
N ARG A 111 29.39 16.00 21.85
CA ARG A 111 29.76 17.26 21.19
C ARG A 111 30.34 18.26 22.17
N ARG A 112 31.34 19.02 21.71
CA ARG A 112 31.93 20.17 22.40
C ARG A 112 32.23 21.27 21.37
N GLY A 113 31.26 22.18 21.19
CA GLY A 113 31.32 23.19 20.13
C GLY A 113 31.37 22.55 18.75
N ALA A 114 32.36 22.91 17.94
CA ALA A 114 32.61 22.35 16.60
C ALA A 114 33.43 21.05 16.63
N ARG A 115 33.62 20.41 17.79
CA ARG A 115 34.45 19.20 17.97
C ARG A 115 33.66 18.12 18.71
N VAL A 116 34.16 16.88 18.66
CA VAL A 116 33.68 15.76 19.48
C VAL A 116 34.73 15.38 20.52
N GLN A 117 34.23 14.95 21.67
CA GLN A 117 35.08 14.56 22.82
C GLN A 117 34.84 13.07 23.10
N LEU A 118 35.92 12.27 23.06
CA LEU A 118 35.91 10.87 23.51
C LEU A 118 35.94 10.81 25.03
N LEU A 119 35.06 9.99 25.60
CA LEU A 119 34.99 9.74 27.03
C LEU A 119 35.22 8.26 27.34
N SER A 120 35.89 8.01 28.47
CA SER A 120 36.08 6.67 29.04
C SER A 120 34.75 6.04 29.53
N PRO A 121 34.73 4.76 29.92
CA PRO A 121 33.57 4.14 30.58
C PRO A 121 33.09 4.91 31.84
N ARG A 122 33.99 5.56 32.55
CA ARG A 122 33.69 6.42 33.72
C ARG A 122 33.40 7.86 33.35
N ARG A 123 33.07 8.14 32.09
CA ARG A 123 32.80 9.50 31.55
C ARG A 123 33.96 10.50 31.69
N LYS A 124 35.17 10.07 31.97
CA LYS A 124 36.36 10.93 32.00
C LYS A 124 36.83 11.22 30.57
N ARG A 125 37.24 12.48 30.29
CA ARG A 125 37.77 12.91 28.99
C ARG A 125 39.02 12.12 28.60
N MET A 126 39.05 11.59 27.39
CA MET A 126 40.18 10.88 26.80
C MET A 126 40.85 11.66 25.66
N GLY A 127 40.12 12.57 24.99
CA GLY A 127 40.63 13.37 23.89
C GLY A 127 39.49 14.17 23.21
N THR A 128 39.89 15.19 22.41
CA THR A 128 38.97 16.05 21.66
C THR A 128 39.42 16.08 20.19
N TYR A 129 38.51 15.91 19.26
CA TYR A 129 38.78 15.68 17.82
C TYR A 129 37.82 16.52 16.96
N PRO A 130 38.23 16.99 15.78
CA PRO A 130 37.29 17.58 14.80
C PRO A 130 36.24 16.52 14.36
N ALA A 131 36.72 15.31 14.07
CA ALA A 131 35.94 14.10 13.87
C ALA A 131 36.73 12.90 14.43
N LEU A 132 36.02 11.87 14.91
CA LEU A 132 36.65 10.72 15.57
C LEU A 132 36.27 9.43 14.83
N ARG A 133 37.25 8.83 14.17
CA ARG A 133 37.13 7.49 13.58
C ARG A 133 37.39 6.42 14.61
N VAL A 134 36.45 5.45 14.64
CA VAL A 134 36.50 4.29 15.54
C VAL A 134 36.49 3.01 14.71
N THR A 135 37.42 2.08 15.04
CA THR A 135 37.54 0.77 14.38
C THR A 135 37.57 -0.36 15.39
N GLY A 136 36.96 -1.50 15.05
CA GLY A 136 36.84 -2.65 15.91
C GLY A 136 37.77 -3.79 15.53
N ARG A 137 37.81 -4.82 16.37
CA ARG A 137 38.48 -6.09 16.08
C ARG A 137 37.75 -6.77 14.90
N GLY A 138 38.49 -7.28 13.92
CA GLY A 138 37.91 -7.84 12.70
C GLY A 138 37.07 -6.82 11.88
N GLY A 139 37.29 -5.52 12.09
CA GLY A 139 36.57 -4.47 11.38
C GLY A 139 35.12 -4.29 11.82
N VAL A 140 34.71 -4.73 13.01
CA VAL A 140 33.33 -4.62 13.51
C VAL A 140 33.27 -3.73 14.76
N VAL A 141 32.36 -2.77 14.77
CA VAL A 141 32.04 -1.88 15.90
C VAL A 141 30.56 -1.97 16.23
N THR A 142 30.21 -2.06 17.51
CA THR A 142 28.80 -2.01 17.96
C THR A 142 28.43 -0.58 18.36
N LEU A 143 27.49 0.01 17.63
CA LEU A 143 26.88 1.29 18.01
C LEU A 143 25.76 1.02 19.02
N ARG A 144 25.82 1.67 20.18
CA ARG A 144 24.84 1.52 21.26
C ARG A 144 23.68 2.48 21.08
N GLY A 145 22.52 2.07 21.59
CA GLY A 145 21.28 2.81 21.42
C GLY A 145 20.57 2.46 20.12
N ARG A 146 19.50 3.19 19.80
CA ARG A 146 18.68 2.97 18.62
C ARG A 146 19.23 3.72 17.41
N ALA A 147 19.53 3.01 16.33
CA ALA A 147 19.92 3.58 15.05
C ALA A 147 18.68 4.00 14.22
N ALA A 148 18.88 4.81 13.19
CA ALA A 148 17.81 5.32 12.33
C ALA A 148 17.08 4.20 11.54
N ASN A 149 17.74 3.06 11.30
CA ASN A 149 17.14 1.83 10.74
C ASN A 149 16.28 1.04 11.76
N GLY A 150 16.08 1.57 12.96
CA GLY A 150 15.31 0.92 14.03
C GLY A 150 16.09 -0.13 14.84
N ARG A 151 17.28 -0.54 14.42
CA ARG A 151 18.13 -1.51 15.14
C ARG A 151 18.66 -0.90 16.44
N THR A 152 18.61 -1.65 17.53
CA THR A 152 19.16 -1.27 18.83
C THR A 152 20.45 -2.04 19.08
N ASN A 153 21.52 -1.34 19.48
CA ASN A 153 22.86 -1.90 19.72
C ASN A 153 23.41 -2.69 18.52
N GLY A 154 23.28 -2.13 17.31
CA GLY A 154 23.69 -2.77 16.07
C GLY A 154 25.20 -2.86 15.90
N ALA A 155 25.68 -4.00 15.39
CA ALA A 155 27.07 -4.21 14.97
C ALA A 155 27.23 -3.85 13.48
N TYR A 156 28.30 -3.14 13.14
CA TYR A 156 28.54 -2.64 11.78
C TYR A 156 29.99 -2.90 11.37
N ARG A 157 30.18 -3.36 10.13
CA ARG A 157 31.53 -3.51 9.54
C ARG A 157 32.13 -2.17 9.14
N GLY A 158 33.45 -2.15 8.96
CA GLY A 158 34.20 -0.94 8.60
C GLY A 158 34.51 -0.08 9.81
N ALA A 159 34.38 1.23 9.70
CA ALA A 159 34.58 2.19 10.76
C ALA A 159 33.29 2.93 11.12
N ILE A 160 33.20 3.43 12.32
CA ILE A 160 32.20 4.45 12.68
C ILE A 160 32.91 5.76 12.88
N ASP A 161 32.53 6.78 12.11
CA ASP A 161 32.99 8.14 12.22
C ASP A 161 31.99 8.95 13.03
N PHE A 162 32.46 9.58 14.10
CA PHE A 162 31.68 10.50 14.95
C PHE A 162 32.07 11.93 14.64
N SER A 163 31.08 12.77 14.38
CA SER A 163 31.25 14.19 14.12
C SER A 163 30.20 15.02 14.88
N PRO A 164 30.41 16.34 15.06
CA PRO A 164 29.34 17.22 15.54
C PRO A 164 28.14 17.13 14.62
N GLY A 165 26.94 16.86 15.18
CA GLY A 165 25.69 16.83 14.42
C GLY A 165 25.34 18.21 13.85
N ALA A 166 24.62 18.27 12.75
CA ALA A 166 24.28 19.49 12.02
C ALA A 166 23.59 20.55 12.93
N PHE A 167 22.68 20.11 13.79
CA PHE A 167 21.92 21.00 14.66
C PHE A 167 22.38 20.91 16.13
N SER A 168 22.61 19.70 16.62
CA SER A 168 23.04 19.46 18.00
C SER A 168 23.61 18.05 18.13
N GLY A 169 24.28 17.75 19.25
CA GLY A 169 24.72 16.39 19.57
C GLY A 169 25.77 15.81 18.62
N VAL A 170 25.69 14.53 18.34
CA VAL A 170 26.72 13.77 17.61
C VAL A 170 26.06 12.95 16.50
N ASP A 171 26.62 13.01 15.32
CA ASP A 171 26.33 12.09 14.22
C ASP A 171 27.30 10.91 14.25
N ALA A 172 26.76 9.70 14.10
CA ALA A 172 27.52 8.46 13.94
C ALA A 172 27.30 7.94 12.53
N VAL A 173 28.37 7.89 11.74
CA VAL A 173 28.35 7.54 10.32
C VAL A 173 29.19 6.27 10.11
N ASN A 174 28.62 5.26 9.49
CA ASN A 174 29.32 4.04 9.13
C ASN A 174 30.08 4.24 7.81
N ALA A 175 31.40 4.12 7.83
CA ALA A 175 32.27 4.25 6.68
C ALA A 175 32.85 2.88 6.29
N LEU A 176 32.47 2.36 5.09
CA LEU A 176 32.83 1.03 4.63
C LEU A 176 32.91 0.97 3.09
N THR A 177 33.32 -0.17 2.53
CA THR A 177 33.20 -0.37 1.08
C THR A 177 31.77 -0.67 0.68
N LEU A 178 31.41 -0.36 -0.57
CA LEU A 178 30.06 -0.56 -1.11
C LEU A 178 29.63 -2.03 -1.03
N ASP A 179 30.49 -2.99 -1.40
CA ASP A 179 30.16 -4.41 -1.29
C ASP A 179 29.97 -4.88 0.16
N THR A 180 30.71 -4.29 1.11
CA THR A 180 30.48 -4.56 2.53
C THR A 180 29.14 -3.98 3.03
N TYR A 181 28.74 -2.82 2.52
CA TYR A 181 27.42 -2.23 2.78
C TYR A 181 26.30 -3.14 2.24
N LEU A 182 26.45 -3.67 1.04
CA LEU A 182 25.46 -4.55 0.42
C LEU A 182 25.20 -5.84 1.22
N ARG A 183 26.19 -6.36 1.99
CA ARG A 183 25.98 -7.52 2.87
C ARG A 183 24.89 -7.28 3.92
N GLY A 184 24.72 -6.04 4.33
CA GLY A 184 23.66 -5.64 5.25
C GLY A 184 22.40 -5.09 4.58
N VAL A 185 22.35 -5.03 3.24
CA VAL A 185 21.20 -4.55 2.45
C VAL A 185 20.48 -5.71 1.76
N VAL A 186 21.19 -6.50 0.96
CA VAL A 186 20.58 -7.52 0.10
C VAL A 186 19.73 -8.54 0.88
N PRO A 187 20.11 -9.01 2.08
CA PRO A 187 19.27 -9.94 2.84
C PRO A 187 17.99 -9.35 3.42
N ASP A 188 17.96 -8.02 3.63
CA ASP A 188 16.75 -7.30 4.08
C ASP A 188 15.81 -6.97 2.89
N GLU A 189 16.31 -7.06 1.64
CA GLU A 189 15.55 -6.84 0.40
C GLU A 189 15.02 -8.14 -0.23
N SER A 190 15.79 -9.22 -0.20
CA SER A 190 15.41 -10.51 -0.80
C SER A 190 15.71 -11.67 0.15
N PRO A 191 14.77 -12.62 0.32
CA PRO A 191 14.98 -13.80 1.18
C PRO A 191 16.26 -14.56 0.81
N PRO A 192 17.15 -14.86 1.78
CA PRO A 192 18.42 -15.56 1.51
C PRO A 192 18.27 -16.98 0.95
N SER A 193 17.08 -17.56 1.05
CA SER A 193 16.72 -18.88 0.52
C SER A 193 16.41 -18.89 -0.98
N TRP A 194 16.37 -17.73 -1.62
CA TRP A 194 16.09 -17.62 -3.04
C TRP A 194 17.25 -18.14 -3.90
N PRO A 195 16.99 -18.55 -5.16
CA PRO A 195 18.03 -18.97 -6.09
C PRO A 195 19.15 -17.93 -6.24
N ILE A 196 20.37 -18.40 -6.41
CA ILE A 196 21.55 -17.53 -6.45
C ILE A 196 21.46 -16.47 -7.56
N GLU A 197 20.83 -16.78 -8.69
CA GLU A 197 20.67 -15.85 -9.81
C GLU A 197 19.73 -14.67 -9.46
N ALA A 198 18.66 -14.92 -8.68
CA ALA A 198 17.83 -13.84 -8.16
C ALA A 198 18.58 -12.95 -7.15
N LEU A 199 19.38 -13.55 -6.29
CA LEU A 199 20.22 -12.82 -5.33
C LEU A 199 21.33 -12.01 -6.01
N LYS A 200 21.93 -12.53 -7.11
CA LYS A 200 22.88 -11.81 -7.94
C LYS A 200 22.21 -10.60 -8.62
N ALA A 201 21.04 -10.79 -9.22
CA ALA A 201 20.26 -9.69 -9.82
C ALA A 201 19.97 -8.59 -8.79
N GLN A 202 19.53 -8.97 -7.58
CA GLN A 202 19.30 -8.03 -6.48
C GLN A 202 20.59 -7.33 -6.03
N ALA A 203 21.72 -8.04 -5.95
CA ALA A 203 23.00 -7.46 -5.55
C ALA A 203 23.50 -6.41 -6.57
N VAL A 204 23.41 -6.69 -7.87
CA VAL A 204 23.79 -5.75 -8.93
C VAL A 204 22.83 -4.54 -8.95
N ALA A 205 21.52 -4.77 -8.86
CA ALA A 205 20.53 -3.70 -8.80
C ALA A 205 20.75 -2.80 -7.58
N ALA A 206 20.94 -3.37 -6.38
CA ALA A 206 21.15 -2.61 -5.14
C ALA A 206 22.48 -1.82 -5.16
N ARG A 207 23.56 -2.42 -5.75
CA ARG A 207 24.84 -1.75 -5.94
C ARG A 207 24.68 -0.54 -6.86
N THR A 208 24.05 -0.72 -7.99
CA THR A 208 23.83 0.33 -8.99
C THR A 208 22.96 1.44 -8.41
N TYR A 209 21.87 1.08 -7.74
CA TYR A 209 20.98 2.04 -7.04
C TYR A 209 21.76 2.91 -6.06
N ALA A 210 22.58 2.29 -5.19
CA ALA A 210 23.38 3.01 -4.22
C ALA A 210 24.31 4.03 -4.90
N ILE A 211 25.00 3.64 -5.99
CA ILE A 211 25.89 4.52 -6.75
C ILE A 211 25.11 5.68 -7.39
N ALA A 212 24.00 5.36 -8.05
CA ALA A 212 23.24 6.34 -8.83
C ALA A 212 22.45 7.33 -7.96
N THR A 213 22.12 6.94 -6.71
CA THR A 213 21.28 7.75 -5.81
C THR A 213 22.00 8.37 -4.64
N MET A 214 23.29 7.99 -4.39
CA MET A 214 24.05 8.61 -3.31
C MET A 214 24.17 10.11 -3.54
N LYS A 215 23.89 10.86 -2.49
CA LYS A 215 24.03 12.32 -2.47
C LYS A 215 25.14 12.66 -1.49
N PRO A 216 26.37 12.85 -1.96
CA PRO A 216 27.47 13.23 -1.08
C PRO A 216 27.12 14.53 -0.36
N THR A 217 26.98 14.44 0.96
CA THR A 217 26.88 15.60 1.84
C THR A 217 28.24 15.83 2.52
N ALA A 218 28.37 16.90 3.27
CA ALA A 218 29.58 17.12 4.08
C ALA A 218 29.82 15.98 5.08
N GLY A 219 28.79 15.22 5.49
CA GLY A 219 28.87 14.20 6.53
C GLY A 219 28.65 12.75 6.08
N PHE A 220 27.72 12.48 5.14
CA PHE A 220 27.34 11.13 4.73
C PHE A 220 26.78 11.09 3.30
N ASP A 221 26.59 9.90 2.74
CA ASP A 221 26.13 9.67 1.36
C ASP A 221 24.74 9.00 1.31
N LEU A 222 24.41 8.14 2.29
CA LEU A 222 23.22 7.28 2.30
C LEU A 222 22.53 7.29 3.68
N TYR A 223 21.22 7.06 3.67
CA TYR A 223 20.41 6.74 4.83
C TYR A 223 20.32 5.21 5.03
N PRO A 224 20.10 4.72 6.27
CA PRO A 224 20.06 3.28 6.57
C PRO A 224 18.61 2.71 6.48
N ASP A 225 17.69 3.42 5.89
CA ASP A 225 16.26 3.10 5.81
C ASP A 225 15.71 3.33 4.41
N THR A 226 14.39 3.27 4.22
CA THR A 226 13.71 3.41 2.92
C THR A 226 13.96 4.74 2.18
N ARG A 227 14.61 5.72 2.79
CA ARG A 227 15.08 6.92 2.09
C ARG A 227 16.24 6.65 1.12
N SER A 228 16.99 5.58 1.38
CA SER A 228 17.99 5.01 0.48
C SER A 228 17.73 3.51 0.32
N GLN A 229 18.25 2.67 1.21
CA GLN A 229 18.02 1.21 1.26
C GLN A 229 18.06 0.78 2.73
N VAL A 230 17.25 -0.21 3.10
CA VAL A 230 17.27 -0.77 4.47
C VAL A 230 18.62 -1.42 4.71
N TYR A 231 19.35 -0.95 5.72
CA TYR A 231 20.69 -1.41 6.04
C TYR A 231 20.73 -2.00 7.46
N GLY A 232 20.68 -3.33 7.56
CA GLY A 232 20.61 -4.07 8.82
C GLY A 232 21.96 -4.28 9.55
N GLY A 233 23.10 -3.91 8.94
CA GLY A 233 24.43 -4.16 9.47
C GLY A 233 24.78 -5.65 9.53
N VAL A 234 25.66 -6.04 10.45
CA VAL A 234 26.15 -7.44 10.56
C VAL A 234 25.05 -8.44 10.88
N ALA A 235 24.03 -8.02 11.62
CA ALA A 235 22.93 -8.90 12.00
C ALA A 235 22.05 -9.37 10.82
N ALA A 236 22.09 -8.66 9.68
CA ALA A 236 21.36 -9.04 8.48
C ALA A 236 22.15 -10.01 7.59
N GLU A 237 23.49 -10.07 7.71
CA GLU A 237 24.36 -10.81 6.78
C GLU A 237 24.02 -12.30 6.70
N GLN A 238 23.97 -12.82 5.48
CA GLN A 238 23.70 -14.23 5.17
C GLN A 238 24.74 -14.78 4.17
N ALA A 239 25.06 -16.05 4.27
CA ALA A 239 26.09 -16.68 3.44
C ALA A 239 25.75 -16.64 1.93
N SER A 240 24.51 -16.95 1.57
CA SER A 240 24.05 -16.97 0.18
C SER A 240 24.08 -15.60 -0.48
N THR A 241 23.60 -14.56 0.22
CA THR A 241 23.63 -13.17 -0.30
C THR A 241 25.06 -12.64 -0.34
N ASN A 242 25.93 -13.00 0.62
CA ASN A 242 27.35 -12.65 0.57
C ASN A 242 28.06 -13.30 -0.61
N ALA A 243 27.70 -14.56 -0.97
CA ALA A 243 28.20 -15.23 -2.17
C ALA A 243 27.74 -14.53 -3.46
N ALA A 244 26.45 -14.15 -3.54
CA ALA A 244 25.92 -13.40 -4.68
C ALA A 244 26.63 -12.04 -4.90
N ILE A 245 26.86 -11.28 -3.82
CA ILE A 245 27.60 -10.03 -3.84
C ILE A 245 29.04 -10.23 -4.32
N ALA A 246 29.72 -11.29 -3.81
CA ALA A 246 31.10 -11.59 -4.19
C ALA A 246 31.23 -12.02 -5.65
N GLN A 247 30.29 -12.87 -6.15
CA GLN A 247 30.27 -13.35 -7.53
C GLN A 247 29.91 -12.26 -8.56
N THR A 248 29.30 -11.16 -8.12
CA THR A 248 28.96 -10.00 -8.95
C THR A 248 29.78 -8.75 -8.59
N ARG A 249 30.96 -8.96 -8.01
CA ARG A 249 31.79 -7.85 -7.50
C ARG A 249 32.10 -6.82 -8.58
N GLY A 250 31.80 -5.56 -8.27
CA GLY A 250 32.03 -4.43 -9.16
C GLY A 250 31.04 -4.30 -10.34
N GLU A 251 30.13 -5.26 -10.55
CA GLU A 251 29.14 -5.17 -11.62
C GLU A 251 28.02 -4.18 -11.32
N VAL A 252 27.64 -3.38 -12.31
CA VAL A 252 26.59 -2.37 -12.24
C VAL A 252 25.78 -2.36 -13.54
N VAL A 253 24.52 -1.92 -13.46
CA VAL A 253 23.68 -1.66 -14.63
C VAL A 253 24.01 -0.29 -15.18
N THR A 254 24.35 -0.21 -16.47
CA THR A 254 24.73 1.04 -17.15
C THR A 254 23.83 1.31 -18.35
N TYR A 255 23.58 2.60 -18.60
CA TYR A 255 22.98 3.10 -19.82
C TYR A 255 23.93 4.13 -20.42
N ASN A 256 24.32 3.96 -21.69
CA ASN A 256 25.38 4.77 -22.34
C ASN A 256 26.67 4.84 -21.50
N GLY A 257 27.08 3.71 -20.91
CA GLY A 257 28.32 3.58 -20.15
C GLY A 257 28.27 4.12 -18.71
N ALA A 258 27.21 4.81 -18.29
CA ALA A 258 27.07 5.38 -16.94
C ALA A 258 26.10 4.55 -16.07
N PRO A 259 26.39 4.35 -14.77
CA PRO A 259 25.44 3.72 -13.83
C PRO A 259 24.13 4.51 -13.75
N VAL A 260 23.00 3.80 -13.79
CA VAL A 260 21.66 4.40 -13.80
C VAL A 260 20.85 4.02 -12.56
N VAL A 261 19.79 4.76 -12.27
CA VAL A 261 18.90 4.44 -11.16
C VAL A 261 18.15 3.14 -11.46
N THR A 262 18.39 2.13 -10.64
CA THR A 262 17.80 0.80 -10.74
C THR A 262 16.79 0.60 -9.61
N TYR A 263 15.58 1.15 -9.75
CA TYR A 263 14.51 0.89 -8.80
C TYR A 263 14.13 -0.59 -8.78
N PHE A 264 13.79 -1.10 -7.61
CA PHE A 264 13.25 -2.44 -7.43
C PHE A 264 12.14 -2.42 -6.35
N PHE A 265 11.25 -3.39 -6.41
CA PHE A 265 10.09 -3.48 -5.53
C PHE A 265 9.62 -4.93 -5.42
N SER A 266 8.75 -5.23 -4.46
CA SER A 266 8.39 -6.59 -4.12
C SER A 266 7.72 -7.36 -5.27
N THR A 267 6.56 -6.89 -5.79
CA THR A 267 5.70 -7.69 -6.66
C THR A 267 5.05 -6.84 -7.74
N SER A 268 5.19 -7.24 -9.00
CA SER A 268 4.63 -6.47 -10.12
C SER A 268 3.13 -6.65 -10.30
N GLY A 269 2.58 -7.81 -9.97
CA GLY A 269 1.21 -8.21 -10.31
C GLY A 269 1.06 -8.64 -11.77
N GLY A 270 2.17 -8.96 -12.47
CA GLY A 270 2.23 -9.44 -13.85
C GLY A 270 2.73 -8.38 -14.86
N ARG A 271 2.95 -7.13 -14.44
CA ARG A 271 3.52 -6.07 -15.28
C ARG A 271 4.09 -4.94 -14.44
N THR A 272 5.27 -4.46 -14.82
CA THR A 272 5.87 -3.26 -14.22
C THR A 272 5.26 -1.97 -14.80
N GLU A 273 5.62 -0.80 -14.26
CA GLU A 273 5.09 0.49 -14.67
C GLU A 273 6.18 1.39 -15.24
N ASP A 274 5.81 2.27 -16.15
CA ASP A 274 6.68 3.36 -16.62
C ASP A 274 6.92 4.35 -15.48
N VAL A 275 8.17 4.79 -15.31
CA VAL A 275 8.56 5.66 -14.18
C VAL A 275 7.80 6.98 -14.16
N GLU A 276 7.51 7.55 -15.33
CA GLU A 276 6.78 8.80 -15.50
C GLU A 276 5.32 8.75 -15.04
N ASN A 277 4.75 7.55 -14.86
CA ASN A 277 3.40 7.36 -14.31
C ASN A 277 3.38 7.27 -12.79
N THR A 278 4.52 7.46 -12.12
CA THR A 278 4.69 7.28 -10.67
C THR A 278 5.36 8.51 -10.03
N PRO A 279 5.25 8.69 -8.71
CA PRO A 279 5.97 9.75 -8.01
C PRO A 279 7.50 9.63 -8.02
N LEU A 280 8.06 8.54 -8.55
CA LEU A 280 9.51 8.32 -8.61
C LEU A 280 10.20 9.08 -9.75
N GLY A 281 9.45 9.54 -10.74
CA GLY A 281 10.00 10.33 -11.86
C GLY A 281 8.90 11.05 -12.60
N ASN A 282 9.22 12.28 -13.05
CA ASN A 282 8.31 13.09 -13.85
C ASN A 282 8.59 12.99 -15.35
N GLU A 283 9.72 12.38 -15.70
CA GLU A 283 10.18 12.24 -17.08
C GLU A 283 10.45 10.79 -17.45
N PRO A 284 10.21 10.41 -18.71
CA PRO A 284 10.53 9.09 -19.20
C PRO A 284 12.01 8.77 -19.05
N ARG A 285 12.29 7.52 -18.61
CA ARG A 285 13.64 6.95 -18.60
C ARG A 285 13.64 5.71 -19.46
N PRO A 286 14.53 5.62 -20.49
CA PRO A 286 14.54 4.48 -21.42
C PRO A 286 14.67 3.12 -20.74
N TRP A 287 15.41 3.05 -19.64
CA TRP A 287 15.65 1.83 -18.86
C TRP A 287 14.60 1.55 -17.76
N LEU A 288 13.61 2.42 -17.55
CA LEU A 288 12.54 2.27 -16.54
C LEU A 288 11.17 2.25 -17.21
N LYS A 289 11.04 1.41 -18.23
CA LYS A 289 9.80 1.18 -18.97
C LYS A 289 9.07 -0.05 -18.47
N SER A 290 7.78 -0.05 -18.67
CA SER A 290 6.89 -1.16 -18.32
C SER A 290 7.22 -2.40 -19.12
N VAL A 291 7.48 -3.50 -18.43
CA VAL A 291 7.69 -4.83 -19.02
C VAL A 291 6.64 -5.81 -18.49
N HIS A 292 6.34 -6.84 -19.29
CA HIS A 292 5.54 -7.99 -18.86
C HIS A 292 6.36 -8.81 -17.86
N ASP A 293 5.73 -9.26 -16.77
CA ASP A 293 6.37 -10.04 -15.71
C ASP A 293 5.59 -11.33 -15.45
N PRO A 294 5.88 -12.40 -16.23
CA PRO A 294 5.07 -13.61 -16.25
C PRO A 294 5.27 -14.51 -15.01
N TYR A 295 6.30 -14.28 -14.23
CA TYR A 295 6.74 -15.22 -13.18
C TYR A 295 6.65 -14.67 -11.75
N ASP A 296 5.95 -13.57 -11.52
CA ASP A 296 5.76 -13.03 -10.17
C ASP A 296 4.58 -13.67 -9.40
N ASP A 297 3.95 -14.69 -9.97
CA ASP A 297 2.81 -15.43 -9.44
C ASP A 297 3.13 -16.18 -8.13
N LYS A 298 4.40 -16.42 -7.85
CA LYS A 298 4.88 -16.98 -6.56
C LYS A 298 4.71 -16.01 -5.38
N SER A 299 4.48 -14.74 -5.65
CA SER A 299 4.25 -13.76 -4.59
C SER A 299 2.88 -13.93 -3.95
N PRO A 300 2.77 -13.90 -2.60
CA PRO A 300 1.48 -13.86 -1.91
C PRO A 300 0.72 -12.55 -2.18
N ARG A 301 1.36 -11.58 -2.86
CA ARG A 301 0.78 -10.30 -3.26
C ARG A 301 0.60 -10.15 -4.77
N HIS A 302 0.81 -11.23 -5.56
CA HIS A 302 0.50 -11.23 -6.98
C HIS A 302 -0.95 -10.77 -7.23
N ARG A 303 -1.89 -11.29 -6.43
CA ARG A 303 -3.26 -10.79 -6.32
C ARG A 303 -3.63 -10.62 -4.85
N TRP A 304 -4.44 -9.64 -4.53
CA TRP A 304 -4.88 -9.40 -3.15
C TRP A 304 -6.32 -8.90 -3.07
N GLY A 305 -6.89 -9.03 -1.90
CA GLY A 305 -8.29 -8.72 -1.61
C GLY A 305 -9.19 -9.97 -1.72
N PRO A 306 -10.49 -9.80 -1.63
CA PRO A 306 -11.22 -8.55 -1.49
C PRO A 306 -11.09 -7.90 -0.10
N ILE A 307 -10.77 -6.61 -0.08
CA ILE A 307 -10.92 -5.77 1.12
C ILE A 307 -12.34 -5.22 1.10
N ARG A 308 -13.08 -5.46 2.16
CA ARG A 308 -14.50 -5.06 2.27
C ARG A 308 -14.67 -4.01 3.35
N LEU A 309 -15.26 -2.89 2.97
CA LEU A 309 -15.57 -1.76 3.84
C LEU A 309 -17.04 -1.36 3.67
N SER A 310 -17.65 -0.79 4.70
CA SER A 310 -18.86 0.02 4.50
C SER A 310 -18.47 1.36 3.86
N LEU A 311 -19.43 2.06 3.25
CA LEU A 311 -19.16 3.41 2.72
C LEU A 311 -18.70 4.36 3.82
N ALA A 312 -19.23 4.25 5.04
CA ALA A 312 -18.81 5.05 6.19
C ALA A 312 -17.37 4.76 6.65
N GLN A 313 -16.91 3.49 6.55
CA GLN A 313 -15.51 3.16 6.84
C GLN A 313 -14.56 3.71 5.78
N ALA A 314 -14.95 3.64 4.50
CA ALA A 314 -14.19 4.20 3.39
C ALA A 314 -14.13 5.74 3.50
N ASP A 315 -15.24 6.39 3.85
CA ASP A 315 -15.34 7.83 4.09
C ASP A 315 -14.32 8.28 5.15
N ARG A 316 -14.31 7.64 6.33
CA ARG A 316 -13.34 7.95 7.39
C ARG A 316 -11.89 7.78 6.95
N LYS A 317 -11.58 6.73 6.17
CA LYS A 317 -10.21 6.50 5.66
C LYS A 317 -9.79 7.55 4.64
N LEU A 318 -10.67 7.93 3.73
CA LEU A 318 -10.40 8.92 2.69
C LEU A 318 -10.36 10.35 3.25
N GLY A 319 -11.14 10.63 4.29
CA GLY A 319 -11.16 11.91 5.01
C GLY A 319 -11.42 13.09 4.10
N SER A 320 -10.54 14.08 4.10
CA SER A 320 -10.69 15.33 3.31
C SER A 320 -10.76 15.15 1.80
N LEU A 321 -10.48 13.96 1.28
CA LEU A 321 -10.66 13.66 -0.13
C LEU A 321 -12.13 13.47 -0.52
N VAL A 322 -13.05 13.33 0.44
CA VAL A 322 -14.49 13.17 0.21
C VAL A 322 -15.21 14.51 0.39
N LYS A 323 -15.94 14.95 -0.63
CA LYS A 323 -16.87 16.07 -0.53
C LYS A 323 -18.26 15.57 -0.14
N GLY A 324 -18.70 15.87 1.09
CA GLY A 324 -19.93 15.32 1.66
C GLY A 324 -19.77 13.86 2.10
N LYS A 325 -20.73 12.98 1.78
CA LYS A 325 -20.68 11.55 2.13
C LYS A 325 -20.13 10.72 0.96
N PHE A 326 -19.23 9.79 1.24
CA PHE A 326 -18.60 8.94 0.22
C PHE A 326 -19.61 8.07 -0.52
N ARG A 327 -19.43 7.95 -1.84
CA ARG A 327 -20.25 7.12 -2.74
C ARG A 327 -19.46 6.06 -3.49
N GLY A 328 -18.18 6.35 -3.84
CA GLY A 328 -17.33 5.44 -4.59
C GLY A 328 -16.10 6.11 -5.16
N ILE A 329 -15.32 5.34 -5.90
CA ILE A 329 -14.14 5.80 -6.63
C ILE A 329 -14.32 5.43 -8.10
N GLU A 330 -14.01 6.36 -8.99
CA GLU A 330 -13.95 6.15 -10.44
C GLU A 330 -12.52 6.39 -10.92
N VAL A 331 -11.93 5.41 -11.61
CA VAL A 331 -10.57 5.54 -12.13
C VAL A 331 -10.61 6.30 -13.45
N VAL A 332 -9.89 7.41 -13.53
CA VAL A 332 -9.81 8.29 -14.70
C VAL A 332 -8.72 7.82 -15.65
N ARG A 333 -7.51 7.56 -15.12
CA ARG A 333 -6.36 7.16 -15.92
C ARG A 333 -5.54 6.08 -15.23
N ARG A 334 -5.15 5.08 -16.00
CA ARG A 334 -4.18 4.06 -15.61
C ARG A 334 -2.89 4.23 -16.40
N GLY A 335 -1.79 3.73 -15.86
CA GLY A 335 -0.51 3.66 -16.55
C GLY A 335 -0.46 2.54 -17.59
N ARG A 336 0.75 2.16 -18.00
CA ARG A 336 0.96 1.01 -18.91
C ARG A 336 0.63 -0.31 -18.25
N SER A 337 0.87 -0.43 -16.96
CA SER A 337 0.22 -1.43 -16.10
C SER A 337 -1.17 -0.93 -15.69
N PRO A 338 -2.05 -1.80 -15.16
CA PRO A 338 -3.33 -1.35 -14.63
C PRO A 338 -3.25 -0.50 -13.34
N ARG A 339 -2.08 0.04 -12.99
CA ARG A 339 -1.90 0.94 -11.84
C ARG A 339 -2.62 2.26 -12.06
N ILE A 340 -3.27 2.74 -11.00
CA ILE A 340 -4.00 4.01 -11.03
C ILE A 340 -2.99 5.15 -11.00
N VAL A 341 -3.05 6.01 -12.02
CA VAL A 341 -2.36 7.29 -12.06
C VAL A 341 -3.28 8.37 -11.50
N GLU A 342 -4.53 8.43 -11.98
CA GLU A 342 -5.55 9.38 -11.57
C GLU A 342 -6.90 8.70 -11.36
N ALA A 343 -7.62 9.16 -10.34
CA ALA A 343 -8.97 8.72 -10.04
C ALA A 343 -9.78 9.86 -9.43
N GLU A 344 -11.10 9.74 -9.44
CA GLU A 344 -12.01 10.62 -8.74
C GLU A 344 -12.64 9.93 -7.55
N VAL A 345 -12.54 10.56 -6.39
CA VAL A 345 -13.32 10.21 -5.20
C VAL A 345 -14.66 10.91 -5.31
N ILE A 346 -15.73 10.12 -5.31
CA ILE A 346 -17.10 10.60 -5.53
C ILE A 346 -17.81 10.71 -4.18
N GLY A 347 -18.24 11.92 -3.84
CA GLY A 347 -19.07 12.21 -2.67
C GLY A 347 -20.45 12.76 -3.04
N THR A 348 -21.26 13.01 -2.04
CA THR A 348 -22.59 13.64 -2.25
C THR A 348 -22.48 15.10 -2.65
N GLY A 349 -21.41 15.79 -2.24
CA GLY A 349 -21.15 17.21 -2.54
C GLY A 349 -20.22 17.42 -3.74
N GLY A 350 -19.86 16.37 -4.49
CA GLY A 350 -19.03 16.50 -5.69
C GLY A 350 -17.94 15.47 -5.84
N ARG A 351 -17.03 15.73 -6.77
CA ARG A 351 -15.89 14.85 -7.10
C ARG A 351 -14.58 15.52 -6.69
N THR A 352 -13.59 14.73 -6.33
CA THR A 352 -12.23 15.17 -6.01
C THR A 352 -11.24 14.35 -6.83
N LEU A 353 -10.48 15.01 -7.71
CA LEU A 353 -9.40 14.36 -8.45
C LEU A 353 -8.25 14.04 -7.49
N VAL A 354 -7.75 12.80 -7.55
CA VAL A 354 -6.71 12.28 -6.67
C VAL A 354 -5.74 11.39 -7.44
N THR A 355 -4.52 11.23 -6.93
CA THR A 355 -3.55 10.28 -7.48
C THR A 355 -3.74 8.87 -6.92
N GLY A 356 -3.28 7.86 -7.64
CA GLY A 356 -3.22 6.48 -7.13
C GLY A 356 -2.44 6.38 -5.82
N GLY A 357 -1.35 7.16 -5.67
CA GLY A 357 -0.55 7.23 -4.44
C GLY A 357 -1.35 7.73 -3.23
N GLN A 358 -2.18 8.76 -3.40
CA GLN A 358 -3.07 9.26 -2.36
C GLN A 358 -4.09 8.19 -1.94
N LEU A 359 -4.70 7.48 -2.90
CA LEU A 359 -5.61 6.38 -2.60
C LEU A 359 -4.92 5.25 -1.86
N ARG A 360 -3.72 4.84 -2.33
CA ARG A 360 -2.91 3.82 -1.66
C ARG A 360 -2.65 4.18 -0.20
N ALA A 361 -2.20 5.39 0.07
CA ALA A 361 -1.89 5.86 1.41
C ALA A 361 -3.14 5.92 2.32
N ARG A 362 -4.24 6.50 1.84
CA ARG A 362 -5.47 6.68 2.63
C ARG A 362 -6.20 5.37 2.91
N LEU A 363 -6.29 4.49 1.93
CA LEU A 363 -6.98 3.21 2.07
C LEU A 363 -6.09 2.10 2.66
N GLY A 364 -4.77 2.28 2.72
CA GLY A 364 -3.80 1.29 3.19
C GLY A 364 -3.63 0.13 2.20
N LEU A 365 -3.52 0.44 0.89
CA LEU A 365 -3.40 -0.56 -0.16
C LEU A 365 -1.94 -1.00 -0.34
N PHE A 366 -1.74 -2.23 -0.80
CA PHE A 366 -0.41 -2.77 -1.08
C PHE A 366 0.23 -2.11 -2.32
N ASP A 367 -0.61 -1.77 -3.31
CA ASP A 367 -0.19 -1.19 -4.59
C ASP A 367 -1.26 -0.22 -5.10
N THR A 368 -0.93 0.60 -6.09
CA THR A 368 -1.88 1.43 -6.84
C THR A 368 -2.65 0.64 -7.90
N TRP A 369 -2.29 -0.61 -8.17
CA TRP A 369 -3.06 -1.52 -9.01
C TRP A 369 -4.27 -2.02 -8.24
N ALA A 370 -5.34 -1.24 -8.27
CA ALA A 370 -6.56 -1.51 -7.53
C ALA A 370 -7.81 -1.33 -8.40
N PHE A 371 -8.85 -2.08 -8.04
CA PHE A 371 -10.20 -2.01 -8.62
C PHE A 371 -11.20 -1.79 -7.48
N PHE A 372 -12.14 -0.91 -7.70
CA PHE A 372 -13.13 -0.50 -6.71
C PHE A 372 -14.52 -0.85 -7.18
N THR A 373 -15.35 -1.42 -6.31
CA THR A 373 -16.78 -1.65 -6.55
C THR A 373 -17.58 -1.20 -5.36
N SER A 374 -18.51 -0.27 -5.58
CA SER A 374 -19.43 0.23 -4.57
C SER A 374 -20.85 -0.20 -4.92
N ILE A 375 -21.55 -0.83 -3.98
CA ILE A 375 -22.92 -1.27 -4.13
C ILE A 375 -23.72 -0.81 -2.91
N THR A 376 -24.81 -0.06 -3.16
CA THR A 376 -25.82 0.23 -2.14
C THR A 376 -27.12 -0.46 -2.54
N THR A 377 -27.81 -1.02 -1.57
CA THR A 377 -29.12 -1.65 -1.75
C THR A 377 -30.04 -1.18 -0.65
N GLY A 378 -31.23 -0.74 -1.00
CA GLY A 378 -32.30 -0.33 -0.09
C GLY A 378 -33.64 -0.79 -0.60
N GLU A 379 -34.64 -0.69 0.24
CA GLU A 379 -36.05 -0.85 -0.06
C GLU A 379 -36.65 0.54 -0.26
N GLU A 380 -37.33 0.75 -1.38
CA GLU A 380 -38.04 1.99 -1.68
C GLU A 380 -39.49 1.60 -2.01
N PRO A 381 -40.52 2.28 -1.44
CA PRO A 381 -41.88 2.07 -1.84
C PRO A 381 -41.98 2.27 -3.36
N ALA A 382 -42.65 1.37 -4.05
CA ALA A 382 -42.91 1.55 -5.47
C ALA A 382 -43.74 2.83 -5.66
N PRO A 383 -43.48 3.66 -6.67
CA PRO A 383 -44.29 4.81 -6.96
C PRO A 383 -45.75 4.38 -7.10
N GLU A 384 -46.64 5.06 -6.41
CA GLU A 384 -48.07 4.83 -6.50
C GLU A 384 -48.47 4.99 -7.97
N ALA A 385 -49.19 3.96 -8.52
CA ALA A 385 -49.76 4.12 -9.85
C ALA A 385 -50.71 5.31 -9.84
N PRO A 386 -50.71 6.13 -10.90
CA PRO A 386 -51.61 7.28 -10.95
C PRO A 386 -53.05 6.78 -10.70
N PRO A 387 -53.87 7.54 -9.92
CA PRO A 387 -55.22 7.12 -9.62
C PRO A 387 -55.95 6.86 -10.90
N VAL A 388 -56.50 5.66 -11.05
CA VAL A 388 -57.41 5.33 -12.13
C VAL A 388 -58.63 6.21 -11.92
N ALA A 389 -58.92 7.09 -12.90
CA ALA A 389 -60.12 7.93 -12.89
C ALA A 389 -61.37 7.06 -12.66
N PRO A 390 -62.28 7.45 -11.80
CA PRO A 390 -63.49 6.68 -11.57
C PRO A 390 -64.28 6.58 -12.86
N GLY A 391 -64.49 5.36 -13.34
CA GLY A 391 -65.42 5.05 -14.43
C GLY A 391 -66.85 5.33 -13.97
N PRO A 392 -67.79 5.58 -14.92
CA PRO A 392 -69.15 5.91 -14.58
C PRO A 392 -69.86 4.75 -13.83
N PRO A 393 -70.82 5.08 -12.95
CA PRO A 393 -71.49 4.06 -12.12
C PRO A 393 -72.42 3.19 -12.99
N THR A 394 -72.17 1.92 -13.09
CA THR A 394 -73.09 0.89 -13.54
C THR A 394 -73.73 0.18 -12.35
N GLY A 395 -75.05 0.20 -12.33
CA GLY A 395 -75.88 -0.23 -11.23
C GLY A 395 -75.83 -1.73 -10.92
N GLY A 396 -76.17 -2.01 -9.70
CA GLY A 396 -76.84 -3.10 -9.03
C GLY A 396 -76.49 -4.54 -9.45
N ALA A 397 -75.93 -5.28 -8.49
CA ALA A 397 -76.20 -6.69 -8.26
C ALA A 397 -75.77 -7.13 -6.87
N GLU A 398 -76.53 -7.99 -6.27
CA GLU A 398 -76.54 -8.47 -4.90
C GLU A 398 -75.29 -9.24 -4.40
N PRO A 399 -75.15 -9.50 -3.07
CA PRO A 399 -73.92 -9.98 -2.46
C PRO A 399 -73.78 -11.50 -2.52
N HIS A 400 -72.67 -12.00 -3.02
CA HIS A 400 -72.23 -13.37 -2.83
C HIS A 400 -71.12 -13.44 -1.77
N HIS A 401 -71.38 -14.28 -0.78
CA HIS A 401 -70.45 -14.69 0.31
C HIS A 401 -69.17 -15.29 -0.25
N GLY A 402 -68.06 -15.01 0.40
CA GLY A 402 -66.81 -15.76 0.32
C GLY A 402 -65.65 -14.98 -0.21
N SER A 403 -65.18 -13.96 0.51
CA SER A 403 -63.94 -13.29 0.15
C SER A 403 -62.79 -13.74 1.05
N ALA A 404 -62.03 -14.71 0.58
CA ALA A 404 -60.69 -14.91 1.07
C ALA A 404 -59.95 -13.60 0.92
N ALA A 405 -59.52 -12.96 2.01
CA ALA A 405 -58.73 -11.75 2.00
C ALA A 405 -57.37 -12.08 1.37
N TYR A 406 -57.26 -11.89 0.05
CA TYR A 406 -55.97 -11.81 -0.61
C TYR A 406 -55.23 -10.62 -0.04
N LEU A 407 -54.24 -10.87 0.81
CA LEU A 407 -53.22 -9.88 1.19
C LEU A 407 -52.59 -9.39 -0.11
N ARG A 408 -53.06 -8.29 -0.67
CA ARG A 408 -52.40 -7.60 -1.79
C ARG A 408 -51.09 -7.08 -1.28
N ILE A 409 -50.02 -7.85 -1.49
CA ILE A 409 -48.66 -7.40 -1.22
C ILE A 409 -48.42 -6.19 -2.12
N ARG A 410 -48.13 -5.02 -1.48
CA ARG A 410 -47.75 -3.82 -2.23
C ARG A 410 -46.44 -4.09 -2.93
N PRO A 411 -46.32 -3.79 -4.23
CA PRO A 411 -45.05 -3.90 -4.94
C PRO A 411 -43.98 -3.04 -4.26
N VAL A 412 -42.81 -3.62 -4.04
CA VAL A 412 -41.66 -2.92 -3.41
C VAL A 412 -40.50 -2.85 -4.40
N ALA A 413 -39.84 -1.74 -4.49
CA ALA A 413 -38.67 -1.60 -5.34
C ALA A 413 -37.38 -1.90 -4.55
N ILE A 414 -36.60 -2.84 -5.04
CA ILE A 414 -35.19 -3.01 -4.65
C ILE A 414 -34.40 -1.98 -5.45
N ALA A 415 -33.95 -0.94 -4.79
CA ALA A 415 -33.27 0.18 -5.43
C ALA A 415 -31.91 0.44 -4.80
N GLY A 416 -31.06 1.12 -5.55
CA GLY A 416 -29.74 1.47 -5.04
C GLY A 416 -28.83 2.09 -6.10
N ARG A 417 -27.53 1.98 -5.84
CA ARG A 417 -26.50 2.52 -6.72
C ARG A 417 -25.32 1.56 -6.82
N VAL A 418 -24.72 1.47 -7.99
CA VAL A 418 -23.47 0.75 -8.26
C VAL A 418 -22.43 1.69 -8.88
N LEU A 419 -21.17 1.53 -8.52
CA LEU A 419 -20.02 2.23 -9.11
C LEU A 419 -18.85 1.23 -9.24
N PRO A 420 -18.02 1.35 -10.29
CA PRO A 420 -18.12 2.30 -11.42
C PRO A 420 -19.31 1.99 -12.34
N VAL A 421 -19.77 2.97 -13.09
CA VAL A 421 -20.86 2.79 -14.07
C VAL A 421 -20.23 2.38 -15.41
N LEU A 422 -20.40 1.14 -15.82
CA LEU A 422 -19.95 0.67 -17.13
C LEU A 422 -21.05 0.88 -18.20
N ARG A 423 -20.64 0.94 -19.48
CA ARG A 423 -21.61 1.05 -20.59
C ARG A 423 -22.58 -0.14 -20.56
N SER A 424 -23.87 0.13 -20.73
CA SER A 424 -24.96 -0.87 -20.74
C SER A 424 -25.02 -1.74 -19.49
N ALA A 425 -24.54 -1.23 -18.35
CA ALA A 425 -24.48 -1.97 -17.10
C ALA A 425 -25.86 -2.43 -16.63
N ARG A 426 -25.92 -3.65 -16.12
CA ARG A 426 -27.10 -4.25 -15.50
C ARG A 426 -26.73 -4.79 -14.13
N VAL A 427 -27.69 -4.80 -13.22
CA VAL A 427 -27.61 -5.53 -11.95
C VAL A 427 -28.60 -6.69 -11.97
N THR A 428 -28.19 -7.84 -11.46
CA THR A 428 -29.10 -8.98 -11.23
C THR A 428 -29.64 -8.88 -9.81
N VAL A 429 -30.96 -8.84 -9.66
CA VAL A 429 -31.62 -8.92 -8.36
C VAL A 429 -31.80 -10.41 -8.03
N GLN A 430 -31.35 -10.82 -6.86
CA GLN A 430 -31.42 -12.19 -6.38
C GLN A 430 -32.26 -12.26 -5.11
N ARG A 431 -33.14 -13.26 -5.01
CA ARG A 431 -33.92 -13.61 -3.83
C ARG A 431 -33.31 -14.85 -3.15
N ARG A 432 -33.35 -14.89 -1.85
CA ARG A 432 -32.93 -16.08 -1.10
C ARG A 432 -34.05 -17.09 -1.09
N ASP A 433 -33.73 -18.32 -1.49
CA ASP A 433 -34.60 -19.47 -1.49
C ASP A 433 -33.91 -20.58 -0.68
N GLY A 434 -34.40 -20.85 0.52
CA GLY A 434 -33.69 -21.68 1.49
C GLY A 434 -32.29 -21.18 1.76
N THR A 435 -31.27 -21.96 1.41
CA THR A 435 -29.84 -21.62 1.53
C THR A 435 -29.26 -20.97 0.28
N ARG A 436 -29.97 -21.02 -0.86
CA ARG A 436 -29.45 -20.57 -2.16
C ARG A 436 -29.96 -19.16 -2.52
N TRP A 437 -29.21 -18.50 -3.41
CA TRP A 437 -29.62 -17.26 -4.03
C TRP A 437 -30.04 -17.54 -5.46
N VAL A 438 -31.30 -17.23 -5.80
CA VAL A 438 -31.87 -17.41 -7.12
C VAL A 438 -32.12 -16.05 -7.77
N ASP A 439 -31.95 -15.98 -9.10
CA ASP A 439 -32.17 -14.75 -9.84
C ASP A 439 -33.67 -14.43 -9.85
N ALA A 440 -34.02 -13.23 -9.44
CA ALA A 440 -35.39 -12.74 -9.31
C ALA A 440 -35.71 -11.63 -10.30
N GLY A 441 -34.71 -11.15 -11.03
CA GLY A 441 -34.86 -10.12 -12.06
C GLY A 441 -33.59 -9.40 -12.39
N VAL A 442 -33.65 -8.54 -13.42
CA VAL A 442 -32.54 -7.74 -13.90
C VAL A 442 -32.98 -6.28 -14.00
N ALA A 443 -32.16 -5.34 -13.48
CA ALA A 443 -32.38 -3.91 -13.64
C ALA A 443 -31.28 -3.28 -14.46
N ARG A 444 -31.65 -2.34 -15.34
CA ARG A 444 -30.70 -1.49 -16.06
C ARG A 444 -30.10 -0.45 -15.12
N VAL A 445 -28.79 -0.24 -15.19
CA VAL A 445 -28.11 0.82 -14.45
C VAL A 445 -28.29 2.13 -15.22
N ARG A 446 -28.86 3.14 -14.57
CA ARG A 446 -29.09 4.49 -15.12
C ARG A 446 -27.91 5.40 -14.85
N ARG A 447 -27.96 6.61 -15.42
CA ARG A 447 -26.94 7.66 -15.19
C ARG A 447 -26.67 7.86 -13.69
N GLY A 448 -25.38 7.94 -13.31
CA GLY A 448 -24.94 8.04 -11.91
C GLY A 448 -25.05 6.73 -11.12
N GLY A 449 -25.19 5.57 -11.81
CA GLY A 449 -25.15 4.26 -11.21
C GLY A 449 -26.45 3.80 -10.54
N ARG A 450 -27.55 4.54 -10.66
CA ARG A 450 -28.83 4.19 -10.04
C ARG A 450 -29.46 2.98 -10.73
N TYR A 451 -30.07 2.10 -9.95
CA TYR A 451 -30.89 1.00 -10.41
C TYR A 451 -32.14 0.88 -9.54
N SER A 452 -33.19 0.31 -10.11
CA SER A 452 -34.42 -0.03 -9.40
C SER A 452 -35.07 -1.24 -10.09
N HIS A 453 -35.62 -2.18 -9.30
CA HIS A 453 -36.33 -3.35 -9.75
C HIS A 453 -37.47 -3.66 -8.81
N THR A 454 -38.69 -3.74 -9.31
CA THR A 454 -39.90 -4.05 -8.53
C THR A 454 -39.97 -5.53 -8.20
N VAL A 455 -40.21 -5.88 -6.97
CA VAL A 455 -40.45 -7.24 -6.49
C VAL A 455 -41.85 -7.35 -5.85
N THR A 456 -42.49 -8.49 -6.00
CA THR A 456 -43.87 -8.73 -5.54
C THR A 456 -43.95 -9.83 -4.48
N ARG A 457 -42.81 -10.41 -4.07
CA ARG A 457 -42.76 -11.46 -3.05
C ARG A 457 -41.95 -11.00 -1.87
N PRO A 458 -42.40 -11.22 -0.62
CA PRO A 458 -41.56 -10.97 0.54
C PRO A 458 -40.35 -11.91 0.54
N GLY A 459 -39.29 -11.49 1.24
CA GLY A 459 -38.07 -12.29 1.33
C GLY A 459 -36.81 -11.50 1.51
N LEU A 460 -35.70 -12.19 1.52
CA LEU A 460 -34.37 -11.59 1.58
C LEU A 460 -33.83 -11.44 0.15
N TYR A 461 -33.45 -10.22 -0.22
CA TYR A 461 -32.96 -9.87 -1.55
C TYR A 461 -31.57 -9.29 -1.47
N ARG A 462 -30.79 -9.50 -2.53
CA ARG A 462 -29.50 -8.82 -2.78
C ARG A 462 -29.37 -8.53 -4.28
N VAL A 463 -28.40 -7.70 -4.63
CA VAL A 463 -28.03 -7.50 -6.03
C VAL A 463 -26.65 -8.06 -6.31
N ARG A 464 -26.46 -8.56 -7.54
CA ARG A 464 -25.15 -8.91 -8.09
C ARG A 464 -24.81 -7.89 -9.17
N TYR A 465 -23.60 -7.35 -9.07
CA TYR A 465 -23.03 -6.44 -10.06
C TYR A 465 -21.62 -6.93 -10.40
N HIS A 466 -21.43 -7.41 -11.61
CA HIS A 466 -20.27 -8.23 -11.98
C HIS A 466 -20.10 -9.40 -10.99
N ASP A 467 -18.90 -9.62 -10.49
CA ASP A 467 -18.56 -10.69 -9.53
C ASP A 467 -18.82 -10.29 -8.07
N GLU A 468 -19.36 -9.09 -7.84
CA GLU A 468 -19.61 -8.59 -6.49
C GLU A 468 -21.09 -8.63 -6.13
N HIS A 469 -21.34 -9.03 -4.89
CA HIS A 469 -22.69 -9.05 -4.33
C HIS A 469 -22.87 -7.90 -3.36
N GLY A 470 -23.92 -7.15 -3.54
CA GLY A 470 -24.36 -6.12 -2.62
C GLY A 470 -24.84 -6.68 -1.28
N PRO A 471 -25.13 -5.81 -0.32
CA PRO A 471 -25.74 -6.18 0.95
C PRO A 471 -27.14 -6.73 0.71
N ALA A 472 -27.57 -7.65 1.61
CA ALA A 472 -28.92 -8.20 1.58
C ALA A 472 -29.89 -7.27 2.30
N VAL A 473 -31.10 -7.11 1.74
CA VAL A 473 -32.22 -6.35 2.31
C VAL A 473 -33.44 -7.26 2.42
N ARG A 474 -34.24 -7.05 3.46
CA ARG A 474 -35.47 -7.83 3.67
C ARG A 474 -36.68 -7.02 3.20
N VAL A 475 -37.42 -7.57 2.28
CA VAL A 475 -38.74 -7.11 1.84
C VAL A 475 -39.80 -7.83 2.70
N ARG A 476 -40.68 -7.08 3.32
CA ARG A 476 -41.76 -7.56 4.19
C ARG A 476 -43.08 -7.63 3.47
#